data_66a9c5b6f4b78d0d4553837f47820e87
#
_entry.id   66a9c5b6f4b78d0d4553837f47820e87
#
_cell.length_a   1.000
_cell.length_b   1.000
_cell.length_c   1.000
_cell.angle_alpha   90.00
_cell.angle_beta   90.00
_cell.angle_gamma   90.00
#
_symmetry.space_group_name_H-M   'P 1'
#
loop_
_entity.id
_entity.type
_entity.pdbx_description
1 polymer ?
#
loop_
_entity_poly.entity_id
_entity_poly.type
_entity_poly.pdbx_seq_one_letter_code
_entity_poly.pdbx_strand_id
1 'polypeptide(L)'
;MHKLLVLIAIFFCLTGYAQQITIKAESNNPSPDVGDNFQISYVIESPSNLGNAKLVPKAVNGLRFLNDGRSTGYYSNWVNGKSSVKYQLTYTVAYQAEKAGEYNIAPLEIVIEGKTYKSNSVKIVVSAVDQSKIVRSEEYYLDITANKKSVYLGEPLSLTIKYYSQFNLSGLQINNEPEYNGFYKKDLASNGQSAVKTINGKQHVVGLYRQSLLIPIEAGTHHIPKLSGTISLVSQGFGFFQQTEERKIYSNTLSITVKPLPLSGQPTSFSGAVGNFSISAKVDKDHVKANDAISYKVIIKGSGNIKMTELPKIAFPADFEVYDPKISENISTDASGMSGQKTYEYILIPKHAGESKIAALEFSYFNPATAQYQKTSAPEIAISVDKGDGSAAGYVNKE
;
A
#
# COMPACT_ATOMS: atom_id res chain seq x y z
N MET A 1 -7.68 21.89 -96.86
CA MET A 1 -8.23 22.44 -95.58
C MET A 1 -8.56 21.26 -94.67
N HIS A 2 -7.63 20.89 -93.85
CA HIS A 2 -7.81 19.82 -92.90
C HIS A 2 -7.92 20.40 -91.48
N LYS A 3 -9.07 20.22 -90.87
CA LYS A 3 -9.29 20.62 -89.47
C LYS A 3 -8.73 19.49 -88.54
N LEU A 4 -7.66 19.81 -87.79
CA LEU A 4 -7.10 18.94 -86.79
C LEU A 4 -7.88 19.18 -85.47
N LEU A 5 -8.60 18.15 -85.02
CA LEU A 5 -9.32 18.14 -83.73
C LEU A 5 -8.37 17.63 -82.65
N VAL A 6 -7.93 18.55 -81.78
CA VAL A 6 -7.12 18.19 -80.60
C VAL A 6 -8.06 17.85 -79.46
N LEU A 7 -8.10 16.57 -79.08
CA LEU A 7 -8.83 16.06 -77.87
C LEU A 7 -7.96 16.22 -76.64
N ILE A 8 -8.24 17.22 -75.81
CA ILE A 8 -7.59 17.39 -74.51
C ILE A 8 -8.29 16.46 -73.53
N ALA A 9 -7.62 15.35 -73.16
CA ALA A 9 -8.02 14.50 -72.03
C ALA A 9 -7.59 15.14 -70.69
N ILE A 10 -8.53 15.71 -69.96
CA ILE A 10 -8.34 16.21 -68.60
C ILE A 10 -8.28 14.99 -67.67
N PHE A 11 -7.07 14.62 -67.25
CA PHE A 11 -6.85 13.63 -66.24
C PHE A 11 -7.18 14.25 -64.88
N PHE A 12 -8.37 14.02 -64.35
CA PHE A 12 -8.75 14.37 -63.00
C PHE A 12 -8.04 13.44 -62.05
N CYS A 13 -6.87 13.83 -61.53
CA CYS A 13 -6.28 13.15 -60.37
C CYS A 13 -7.17 13.38 -59.15
N LEU A 14 -8.05 12.45 -58.88
CA LEU A 14 -8.71 12.31 -57.59
C LEU A 14 -7.65 11.96 -56.56
N THR A 15 -7.04 12.95 -55.95
CA THR A 15 -6.24 12.74 -54.71
C THR A 15 -7.24 12.37 -53.60
N GLY A 16 -7.51 11.10 -53.48
CA GLY A 16 -8.17 10.57 -52.30
C GLY A 16 -7.33 10.90 -51.07
N TYR A 17 -7.83 11.76 -50.21
CA TYR A 17 -7.27 11.92 -48.87
C TYR A 17 -7.48 10.62 -48.14
N ALA A 18 -6.52 9.67 -48.26
CA ALA A 18 -6.47 8.50 -47.41
C ALA A 18 -6.30 9.01 -45.97
N GLN A 19 -7.27 8.76 -45.14
CA GLN A 19 -7.17 9.04 -43.71
C GLN A 19 -5.97 8.23 -43.17
N GLN A 20 -4.89 8.95 -42.87
CA GLN A 20 -3.62 8.34 -42.45
C GLN A 20 -3.69 7.98 -40.97
N ILE A 21 -3.26 6.76 -40.63
CA ILE A 21 -3.03 6.36 -39.24
C ILE A 21 -1.82 7.12 -38.72
N THR A 22 -1.96 7.78 -37.59
CA THR A 22 -0.88 8.52 -36.92
C THR A 22 -0.67 7.99 -35.51
N ILE A 23 0.60 7.93 -35.09
CA ILE A 23 0.97 7.53 -33.72
C ILE A 23 1.89 8.61 -33.16
N LYS A 24 1.51 9.22 -32.05
CA LYS A 24 2.31 10.22 -31.32
C LYS A 24 2.63 9.69 -29.92
N ALA A 25 3.91 9.78 -29.54
CA ALA A 25 4.36 9.42 -28.20
C ALA A 25 4.83 10.66 -27.45
N GLU A 26 4.38 10.79 -26.19
CA GLU A 26 4.77 11.88 -25.29
C GLU A 26 4.94 11.35 -23.88
N SER A 27 5.85 11.97 -23.11
CA SER A 27 6.00 11.74 -21.69
C SER A 27 5.34 12.86 -20.89
N ASN A 28 4.65 12.50 -19.80
CA ASN A 28 4.14 13.48 -18.83
C ASN A 28 5.26 14.12 -17.99
N ASN A 29 6.43 13.45 -17.88
CA ASN A 29 7.63 13.98 -17.24
C ASN A 29 8.87 13.53 -18.00
N PRO A 30 9.41 14.35 -18.93
CA PRO A 30 10.59 13.99 -19.71
C PRO A 30 11.92 14.11 -18.92
N SER A 31 11.89 14.69 -17.72
CA SER A 31 13.07 14.89 -16.87
C SER A 31 12.81 14.45 -15.43
N PRO A 32 12.51 13.15 -15.19
CA PRO A 32 12.29 12.64 -13.84
C PRO A 32 13.60 12.57 -13.06
N ASP A 33 13.51 12.61 -11.74
CA ASP A 33 14.62 12.23 -10.86
C ASP A 33 14.62 10.74 -10.60
N VAL A 34 15.75 10.16 -10.17
CA VAL A 34 15.82 8.77 -9.70
C VAL A 34 14.77 8.55 -8.60
N GLY A 35 13.96 7.50 -8.72
CA GLY A 35 12.85 7.19 -7.85
C GLY A 35 11.49 7.72 -8.33
N ASP A 36 11.47 8.71 -9.23
CA ASP A 36 10.21 9.26 -9.75
C ASP A 36 9.50 8.25 -10.66
N ASN A 37 8.16 8.27 -10.58
CA ASN A 37 7.30 7.59 -11.53
C ASN A 37 6.92 8.57 -12.65
N PHE A 38 6.88 8.07 -13.88
CA PHE A 38 6.45 8.83 -15.05
C PHE A 38 5.72 7.92 -16.03
N GLN A 39 5.01 8.53 -16.97
CA GLN A 39 4.21 7.81 -17.95
C GLN A 39 4.58 8.26 -19.37
N ILE A 40 4.53 7.31 -20.29
CA ILE A 40 4.59 7.56 -21.73
C ILE A 40 3.24 7.21 -22.31
N SER A 41 2.62 8.19 -22.96
CA SER A 41 1.33 8.04 -23.63
C SER A 41 1.55 7.96 -25.13
N TYR A 42 1.04 6.90 -25.75
CA TYR A 42 1.00 6.70 -27.19
C TYR A 42 -0.44 6.96 -27.68
N VAL A 43 -0.65 8.04 -28.39
CA VAL A 43 -1.93 8.41 -28.97
C VAL A 43 -1.97 7.93 -30.43
N ILE A 44 -2.85 7.02 -30.73
CA ILE A 44 -3.02 6.41 -32.05
C ILE A 44 -4.36 6.88 -32.62
N GLU A 45 -4.33 7.62 -33.71
CA GLU A 45 -5.53 8.02 -34.46
C GLU A 45 -5.68 7.15 -35.72
N SER A 46 -6.87 6.63 -35.93
CA SER A 46 -7.18 5.70 -37.02
C SER A 46 -8.58 5.93 -37.58
N PRO A 47 -8.81 5.68 -38.88
CA PRO A 47 -10.17 5.63 -39.45
C PRO A 47 -10.99 4.43 -38.94
N SER A 48 -10.36 3.41 -38.39
CA SER A 48 -10.98 2.20 -37.87
C SER A 48 -10.70 1.99 -36.38
N ASN A 49 -11.60 1.26 -35.70
CA ASN A 49 -11.43 0.94 -34.28
C ASN A 49 -10.28 -0.04 -34.05
N LEU A 50 -9.31 0.33 -33.21
CA LEU A 50 -8.12 -0.41 -32.89
C LEU A 50 -8.14 -1.06 -31.48
N GLY A 51 -9.31 -1.20 -30.87
CA GLY A 51 -9.43 -1.67 -29.47
C GLY A 51 -8.72 -3.00 -29.17
N ASN A 52 -8.56 -3.88 -30.15
CA ASN A 52 -7.90 -5.19 -30.03
C ASN A 52 -6.43 -5.21 -30.47
N ALA A 53 -5.83 -4.04 -30.79
CA ALA A 53 -4.43 -3.98 -31.20
C ALA A 53 -3.51 -4.53 -30.11
N LYS A 54 -2.58 -5.44 -30.50
CA LYS A 54 -1.58 -5.96 -29.59
C LYS A 54 -0.47 -4.92 -29.40
N LEU A 55 -0.36 -4.38 -28.19
CA LEU A 55 0.65 -3.40 -27.79
C LEU A 55 1.50 -4.01 -26.68
N VAL A 56 2.82 -3.91 -26.82
CA VAL A 56 3.77 -4.49 -25.85
C VAL A 56 4.76 -3.40 -25.47
N PRO A 57 4.89 -3.06 -24.16
CA PRO A 57 5.86 -2.11 -23.71
C PRO A 57 7.27 -2.67 -23.89
N LYS A 58 8.23 -1.81 -24.31
CA LYS A 58 9.63 -2.21 -24.43
C LYS A 58 10.33 -2.06 -23.08
N ALA A 59 11.07 -3.08 -22.68
CA ALA A 59 11.93 -3.00 -21.50
C ALA A 59 13.08 -2.01 -21.78
N VAL A 60 13.37 -1.14 -20.81
CA VAL A 60 14.46 -0.17 -20.87
C VAL A 60 15.32 -0.36 -19.62
N ASN A 61 16.57 -0.73 -19.79
CA ASN A 61 17.47 -0.92 -18.65
C ASN A 61 17.67 0.41 -17.89
N GLY A 62 17.41 0.40 -16.57
CA GLY A 62 17.44 1.60 -15.72
C GLY A 62 16.09 2.29 -15.56
N LEU A 63 15.03 1.78 -16.23
CA LEU A 63 13.65 2.16 -16.04
C LEU A 63 12.83 0.91 -15.68
N ARG A 64 12.24 0.87 -14.50
CA ARG A 64 11.40 -0.24 -14.07
C ARG A 64 9.98 -0.06 -14.59
N PHE A 65 9.50 -1.03 -15.35
CA PHE A 65 8.09 -1.09 -15.76
C PHE A 65 7.19 -1.26 -14.52
N LEU A 66 6.13 -0.47 -14.41
CA LEU A 66 5.15 -0.56 -13.34
C LEU A 66 3.85 -1.20 -13.81
N ASN A 67 3.21 -0.57 -14.78
CA ASN A 67 1.97 -1.05 -15.37
C ASN A 67 1.75 -0.39 -16.74
N ASP A 68 0.74 -0.87 -17.46
CA ASP A 68 0.22 -0.24 -18.67
C ASP A 68 -1.30 -0.20 -18.64
N GLY A 69 -1.87 0.66 -19.48
CA GLY A 69 -3.30 0.86 -19.60
C GLY A 69 -3.74 1.27 -20.99
N ARG A 70 -5.03 1.13 -21.29
CA ARG A 70 -5.64 1.50 -22.56
C ARG A 70 -6.91 2.27 -22.36
N SER A 71 -7.13 3.25 -23.24
CA SER A 71 -8.38 3.98 -23.34
C SER A 71 -8.72 4.16 -24.82
N THR A 72 -9.98 3.95 -25.18
CA THR A 72 -10.47 4.14 -26.54
C THR A 72 -11.55 5.21 -26.57
N GLY A 73 -11.52 6.05 -27.61
CA GLY A 73 -12.51 7.07 -27.87
C GLY A 73 -12.75 7.20 -29.38
N TYR A 74 -13.71 7.99 -29.74
CA TYR A 74 -13.91 8.42 -31.13
C TYR A 74 -14.40 9.88 -31.13
N TYR A 75 -14.06 10.61 -32.19
CA TYR A 75 -14.61 11.94 -32.44
C TYR A 75 -15.02 12.05 -33.90
N SER A 76 -16.08 12.80 -34.15
CA SER A 76 -16.58 13.05 -35.50
C SER A 76 -16.35 14.51 -35.85
N ASN A 77 -15.75 14.75 -37.02
CA ASN A 77 -15.62 16.10 -37.61
C ASN A 77 -16.57 16.23 -38.78
N TRP A 78 -17.23 17.35 -38.84
CA TRP A 78 -18.11 17.70 -39.95
C TRP A 78 -17.52 18.91 -40.71
N VAL A 79 -17.00 18.67 -41.92
CA VAL A 79 -16.41 19.73 -42.77
C VAL A 79 -17.07 19.66 -44.15
N ASN A 80 -17.59 20.77 -44.63
CA ASN A 80 -18.23 20.92 -45.98
C ASN A 80 -19.31 19.86 -46.28
N GLY A 81 -20.18 19.56 -45.31
CA GLY A 81 -21.26 18.59 -45.50
C GLY A 81 -20.86 17.12 -45.47
N LYS A 82 -19.57 16.81 -45.22
CA LYS A 82 -19.06 15.44 -45.08
C LYS A 82 -18.70 15.18 -43.63
N SER A 83 -19.21 14.09 -43.06
CA SER A 83 -18.85 13.57 -41.75
C SER A 83 -17.69 12.62 -41.88
N SER A 84 -16.66 12.78 -41.03
CA SER A 84 -15.59 11.82 -40.87
C SER A 84 -15.47 11.41 -39.42
N VAL A 85 -15.41 10.12 -39.15
CA VAL A 85 -15.20 9.57 -37.80
C VAL A 85 -13.74 9.17 -37.69
N LYS A 86 -13.08 9.61 -36.60
CA LYS A 86 -11.74 9.13 -36.23
C LYS A 86 -11.83 8.43 -34.90
N TYR A 87 -11.20 7.28 -34.82
CA TYR A 87 -11.02 6.52 -33.58
C TYR A 87 -9.68 6.88 -32.98
N GLN A 88 -9.65 7.01 -31.67
CA GLN A 88 -8.45 7.27 -30.90
C GLN A 88 -8.23 6.13 -29.90
N LEU A 89 -7.07 5.52 -29.96
CA LEU A 89 -6.59 4.59 -28.92
C LEU A 89 -5.42 5.24 -28.20
N THR A 90 -5.55 5.44 -26.90
CA THR A 90 -4.45 5.90 -26.05
C THR A 90 -3.91 4.70 -25.29
N TYR A 91 -2.63 4.41 -25.48
CA TYR A 91 -1.88 3.40 -24.73
C TYR A 91 -0.89 4.09 -23.83
N THR A 92 -0.98 3.86 -22.54
CA THR A 92 -0.14 4.49 -21.53
C THR A 92 0.73 3.45 -20.85
N VAL A 93 2.03 3.72 -20.72
CA VAL A 93 2.99 2.85 -20.03
C VAL A 93 3.64 3.63 -18.90
N ALA A 94 3.53 3.13 -17.68
CA ALA A 94 4.13 3.72 -16.48
C ALA A 94 5.47 3.07 -16.17
N TYR A 95 6.46 3.92 -15.89
CA TYR A 95 7.80 3.54 -15.48
C TYR A 95 8.21 4.22 -14.19
N GLN A 96 9.13 3.60 -13.45
CA GLN A 96 9.91 4.24 -12.40
C GLN A 96 11.36 4.42 -12.87
N ALA A 97 11.92 5.60 -12.67
CA ALA A 97 13.30 5.91 -12.96
C ALA A 97 14.20 5.28 -11.88
N GLU A 98 14.96 4.22 -12.21
CA GLU A 98 15.82 3.54 -11.23
C GLU A 98 17.26 4.07 -11.25
N LYS A 99 17.74 4.56 -12.39
CA LYS A 99 19.11 4.98 -12.55
C LYS A 99 19.19 6.29 -13.33
N ALA A 100 20.07 7.21 -12.88
CA ALA A 100 20.35 8.44 -13.61
C ALA A 100 20.98 8.15 -14.98
N GLY A 101 20.60 8.93 -16.00
CA GLY A 101 21.08 8.77 -17.36
C GLY A 101 20.10 9.34 -18.40
N GLU A 102 20.53 9.29 -19.66
CA GLU A 102 19.68 9.61 -20.80
C GLU A 102 19.12 8.33 -21.41
N TYR A 103 17.82 8.27 -21.58
CA TYR A 103 17.09 7.13 -22.13
C TYR A 103 16.34 7.56 -23.38
N ASN A 104 16.56 6.86 -24.47
CA ASN A 104 15.81 7.06 -25.70
C ASN A 104 14.83 5.89 -25.85
N ILE A 105 13.57 6.14 -25.50
CA ILE A 105 12.50 5.14 -25.65
C ILE A 105 12.23 4.95 -27.12
N ALA A 106 12.46 3.75 -27.61
CA ALA A 106 12.25 3.41 -29.01
C ALA A 106 10.79 3.58 -29.43
N PRO A 107 10.53 3.89 -30.71
CA PRO A 107 9.19 4.00 -31.24
C PRO A 107 8.31 2.77 -30.93
N LEU A 108 7.04 2.98 -30.57
CA LEU A 108 6.05 1.94 -30.55
C LEU A 108 5.70 1.55 -31.98
N GLU A 109 5.69 0.26 -32.27
CA GLU A 109 5.32 -0.29 -33.55
C GLU A 109 3.98 -1.01 -33.44
N ILE A 110 3.09 -0.76 -34.40
CA ILE A 110 1.80 -1.44 -34.50
C ILE A 110 1.57 -1.87 -35.94
N VAL A 111 1.09 -3.10 -36.12
CA VAL A 111 0.74 -3.65 -37.42
C VAL A 111 -0.77 -3.57 -37.59
N ILE A 112 -1.24 -2.88 -38.62
CA ILE A 112 -2.65 -2.70 -38.98
C ILE A 112 -2.80 -3.06 -40.45
N GLU A 113 -3.65 -4.02 -40.76
CA GLU A 113 -3.89 -4.54 -42.14
C GLU A 113 -2.59 -4.86 -42.88
N GLY A 114 -1.63 -5.47 -42.19
CA GLY A 114 -0.33 -5.85 -42.76
C GLY A 114 0.68 -4.73 -42.95
N LYS A 115 0.35 -3.49 -42.60
CA LYS A 115 1.26 -2.34 -42.65
C LYS A 115 1.72 -1.97 -41.24
N THR A 116 3.03 -1.67 -41.11
CA THR A 116 3.64 -1.24 -39.84
C THR A 116 3.63 0.26 -39.72
N TYR A 117 3.08 0.75 -38.62
CA TYR A 117 3.08 2.17 -38.23
C TYR A 117 3.96 2.33 -37.00
N LYS A 118 4.66 3.47 -36.91
CA LYS A 118 5.61 3.76 -35.81
C LYS A 118 5.33 5.12 -35.19
N SER A 119 5.48 5.20 -33.87
CA SER A 119 5.51 6.50 -33.19
C SER A 119 6.85 7.22 -33.38
N ASN A 120 6.95 8.45 -32.89
CA ASN A 120 8.23 9.06 -32.59
C ASN A 120 8.90 8.34 -31.39
N SER A 121 10.22 8.49 -31.26
CA SER A 121 10.94 8.16 -30.03
C SER A 121 10.67 9.21 -28.94
N VAL A 122 10.81 8.82 -27.66
CA VAL A 122 10.69 9.75 -26.54
C VAL A 122 12.02 9.77 -25.78
N LYS A 123 12.61 10.96 -25.64
CA LYS A 123 13.83 11.16 -24.85
C LYS A 123 13.44 11.43 -23.40
N ILE A 124 14.00 10.66 -22.46
CA ILE A 124 13.86 10.84 -21.01
C ILE A 124 15.26 11.09 -20.44
N VAL A 125 15.41 12.14 -19.65
CA VAL A 125 16.66 12.48 -18.96
C VAL A 125 16.45 12.30 -17.47
N VAL A 126 16.90 11.19 -16.92
CA VAL A 126 16.80 10.89 -15.49
C VAL A 126 17.97 11.56 -14.75
N SER A 127 17.64 12.47 -13.84
CA SER A 127 18.64 13.15 -13.02
C SER A 127 18.93 12.36 -11.74
N ALA A 128 20.19 12.34 -11.31
CA ALA A 128 20.51 11.90 -9.96
C ALA A 128 19.92 12.88 -8.96
N VAL A 129 19.21 12.35 -7.96
CA VAL A 129 18.67 13.18 -6.87
C VAL A 129 19.84 13.63 -5.99
N ASP A 130 20.27 14.85 -6.14
CA ASP A 130 21.17 15.48 -5.16
C ASP A 130 20.35 15.92 -3.94
N GLN A 131 20.24 15.01 -2.96
CA GLN A 131 19.49 15.25 -1.73
C GLN A 131 19.93 16.55 -1.01
N SER A 132 21.16 17.02 -1.22
CA SER A 132 21.69 18.23 -0.60
C SER A 132 21.14 19.52 -1.26
N LYS A 133 20.74 19.45 -2.53
CA LYS A 133 20.23 20.59 -3.30
C LYS A 133 18.70 20.71 -3.28
N ILE A 134 18.01 19.70 -2.73
CA ILE A 134 16.54 19.76 -2.60
C ILE A 134 16.19 20.73 -1.48
N VAL A 135 15.79 21.92 -1.83
CA VAL A 135 15.23 22.91 -0.92
C VAL A 135 13.72 22.70 -0.84
N ARG A 136 13.21 22.45 0.37
CA ARG A 136 11.79 22.42 0.65
C ARG A 136 11.21 23.81 0.43
N SER A 137 10.18 23.95 -0.40
CA SER A 137 9.49 25.22 -0.58
C SER A 137 8.83 25.66 0.75
N GLU A 138 8.81 26.96 1.05
CA GLU A 138 8.02 27.50 2.16
C GLU A 138 6.54 27.67 1.78
N GLU A 139 6.23 27.73 0.50
CA GLU A 139 4.88 27.97 -0.02
C GLU A 139 4.06 26.67 -0.11
N TYR A 140 4.74 25.56 -0.43
CA TYR A 140 4.12 24.22 -0.50
C TYR A 140 5.15 23.15 -0.16
N TYR A 141 4.77 22.20 0.68
CA TYR A 141 5.67 21.15 1.13
C TYR A 141 4.90 19.97 1.74
N LEU A 142 5.59 18.84 1.81
CA LEU A 142 5.17 17.70 2.63
C LEU A 142 5.86 17.78 4.00
N ASP A 143 5.19 17.25 5.00
CA ASP A 143 5.74 17.09 6.35
C ASP A 143 5.52 15.66 6.81
N ILE A 144 6.63 14.96 7.07
CA ILE A 144 6.62 13.61 7.61
C ILE A 144 7.01 13.65 9.08
N THR A 145 6.11 13.16 9.92
CA THR A 145 6.29 13.18 11.38
C THR A 145 5.94 11.83 11.99
N ALA A 146 6.58 11.51 13.10
CA ALA A 146 6.18 10.40 13.95
C ALA A 146 5.79 10.93 15.33
N ASN A 147 4.80 10.28 15.97
CA ASN A 147 4.40 10.63 17.34
C ASN A 147 5.50 10.33 18.37
N LYS A 148 6.43 9.41 18.03
CA LYS A 148 7.62 9.06 18.82
C LYS A 148 8.82 8.93 17.89
N LYS A 149 9.97 9.50 18.26
CA LYS A 149 11.24 9.37 17.52
C LYS A 149 12.16 8.31 18.12
N SER A 150 11.86 7.84 19.32
CA SER A 150 12.58 6.76 20.00
C SER A 150 11.57 5.83 20.64
N VAL A 151 11.63 4.55 20.28
CA VAL A 151 10.73 3.48 20.71
C VAL A 151 11.51 2.23 21.02
N TYR A 152 10.90 1.28 21.73
CA TYR A 152 11.45 -0.06 21.89
C TYR A 152 11.04 -0.97 20.72
N LEU A 153 11.83 -2.01 20.49
CA LEU A 153 11.48 -3.09 19.55
C LEU A 153 10.07 -3.62 19.88
N GLY A 154 9.18 -3.70 18.88
CA GLY A 154 7.78 -4.08 19.08
C GLY A 154 6.85 -2.99 19.59
N GLU A 155 7.33 -1.80 19.99
CA GLU A 155 6.49 -0.70 20.44
C GLU A 155 5.85 0.03 19.27
N PRO A 156 4.50 0.09 19.17
CA PRO A 156 3.83 0.80 18.08
C PRO A 156 4.09 2.31 18.12
N LEU A 157 4.24 2.90 16.91
CA LEU A 157 4.28 4.34 16.69
C LEU A 157 3.45 4.72 15.48
N SER A 158 2.93 5.94 15.44
CA SER A 158 2.23 6.45 14.25
C SER A 158 3.11 7.38 13.44
N LEU A 159 3.11 7.15 12.12
CA LEU A 159 3.71 8.00 11.11
C LEU A 159 2.60 8.81 10.43
N THR A 160 2.82 10.10 10.25
CA THR A 160 1.86 11.00 9.62
C THR A 160 2.53 11.79 8.52
N ILE A 161 1.94 11.79 7.32
CA ILE A 161 2.35 12.59 6.18
C ILE A 161 1.25 13.61 5.92
N LYS A 162 1.59 14.91 6.01
CA LYS A 162 0.71 16.02 5.70
C LYS A 162 1.27 16.82 4.55
N TYR A 163 0.38 17.42 3.78
CA TYR A 163 0.74 18.46 2.84
C TYR A 163 0.37 19.84 3.38
N TYR A 164 1.15 20.82 2.98
CA TYR A 164 0.98 22.23 3.28
C TYR A 164 1.06 23.01 1.99
N SER A 165 0.13 23.92 1.73
CA SER A 165 0.16 24.76 0.52
C SER A 165 -0.49 26.10 0.77
N GLN A 166 0.14 27.19 0.31
CA GLN A 166 -0.47 28.53 0.24
C GLN A 166 -1.42 28.66 -0.97
N PHE A 167 -1.43 27.68 -1.86
CA PHE A 167 -2.23 27.64 -3.07
C PHE A 167 -3.34 26.60 -2.99
N ASN A 168 -4.39 26.79 -3.77
CA ASN A 168 -5.40 25.76 -3.97
C ASN A 168 -4.84 24.62 -4.81
N LEU A 169 -5.13 23.38 -4.39
CA LEU A 169 -4.66 22.16 -5.05
C LEU A 169 -5.77 21.53 -5.85
N SER A 170 -5.46 21.08 -7.06
CA SER A 170 -6.30 20.15 -7.83
C SER A 170 -5.80 18.69 -7.72
N GLY A 171 -4.56 18.47 -7.28
CA GLY A 171 -3.99 17.13 -7.12
C GLY A 171 -2.69 17.11 -6.33
N LEU A 172 -2.41 15.96 -5.74
CA LEU A 172 -1.14 15.62 -5.09
C LEU A 172 -0.85 14.14 -5.33
N GLN A 173 0.29 13.84 -5.91
CA GLN A 173 0.79 12.49 -6.14
C GLN A 173 2.17 12.35 -5.50
N ILE A 174 2.36 11.30 -4.68
CA ILE A 174 3.70 10.92 -4.19
C ILE A 174 4.35 10.00 -5.22
N ASN A 175 5.55 10.34 -5.66
CA ASN A 175 6.26 9.64 -6.72
C ASN A 175 7.15 8.52 -6.18
N ASN A 176 7.75 8.74 -4.99
CA ASN A 176 8.57 7.76 -4.30
C ASN A 176 8.04 7.51 -2.89
N GLU A 177 7.34 6.42 -2.69
CA GLU A 177 7.01 5.99 -1.34
C GLU A 177 8.19 5.18 -0.78
N PRO A 178 8.73 5.54 0.42
CA PRO A 178 9.83 4.81 1.01
C PRO A 178 9.38 3.42 1.45
N GLU A 179 10.28 2.46 1.30
CA GLU A 179 10.16 1.19 2.00
C GLU A 179 10.43 1.43 3.48
N TYR A 180 9.55 0.94 4.34
CA TYR A 180 9.70 1.04 5.80
C TYR A 180 10.42 -0.21 6.32
N ASN A 181 11.65 -0.44 5.83
CA ASN A 181 12.46 -1.60 6.22
C ASN A 181 12.68 -1.60 7.74
N GLY A 182 12.53 -2.77 8.37
CA GLY A 182 12.60 -2.91 9.83
C GLY A 182 11.30 -2.61 10.56
N PHE A 183 10.18 -2.36 9.82
CA PHE A 183 8.86 -2.13 10.43
C PHE A 183 7.77 -2.98 9.76
N TYR A 184 6.85 -3.46 10.57
CA TYR A 184 5.52 -3.83 10.09
C TYR A 184 4.71 -2.55 9.92
N LYS A 185 4.10 -2.35 8.73
CA LYS A 185 3.31 -1.16 8.42
C LYS A 185 1.84 -1.54 8.23
N LYS A 186 0.95 -0.72 8.77
CA LYS A 186 -0.48 -0.74 8.48
C LYS A 186 -0.99 0.68 8.23
N ASP A 187 -1.51 0.93 7.04
CA ASP A 187 -2.14 2.20 6.72
C ASP A 187 -3.48 2.34 7.45
N LEU A 188 -3.73 3.55 7.95
CA LEU A 188 -4.95 3.91 8.65
C LEU A 188 -5.90 4.64 7.70
N ALA A 189 -7.20 4.48 7.93
CA ALA A 189 -8.20 5.20 7.15
C ALA A 189 -8.03 6.72 7.32
N SER A 190 -8.06 7.46 6.21
CA SER A 190 -8.03 8.92 6.20
C SER A 190 -9.38 9.42 5.67
N ASN A 191 -9.91 10.45 6.33
CA ASN A 191 -11.16 11.12 5.90
C ASN A 191 -10.90 12.24 4.87
N GLY A 192 -9.66 12.44 4.44
CA GLY A 192 -9.28 13.43 3.43
C GLY A 192 -9.55 14.90 3.81
N GLN A 193 -9.77 15.19 5.09
CA GLN A 193 -10.07 16.54 5.53
C GLN A 193 -8.82 17.43 5.47
N SER A 194 -9.04 18.67 5.02
CA SER A 194 -8.05 19.74 5.06
C SER A 194 -8.59 20.92 5.86
N ALA A 195 -7.67 21.70 6.43
CA ALA A 195 -7.98 22.91 7.19
C ALA A 195 -7.00 24.03 6.84
N VAL A 196 -7.46 25.28 6.91
CA VAL A 196 -6.57 26.44 6.77
C VAL A 196 -5.90 26.72 8.10
N LYS A 197 -4.56 26.87 8.08
CA LYS A 197 -3.74 27.21 9.25
C LYS A 197 -2.80 28.35 8.91
N THR A 198 -2.57 29.24 9.88
CA THR A 198 -1.56 30.29 9.77
C THR A 198 -0.22 29.76 10.28
N ILE A 199 0.79 29.76 9.42
CA ILE A 199 2.15 29.30 9.69
C ILE A 199 3.10 30.42 9.30
N ASN A 200 3.91 30.91 10.24
CA ASN A 200 4.82 32.04 10.03
C ASN A 200 4.13 33.26 9.39
N GLY A 201 2.90 33.56 9.84
CA GLY A 201 2.12 34.70 9.35
C GLY A 201 1.43 34.50 7.97
N LYS A 202 1.63 33.34 7.31
CA LYS A 202 1.04 33.01 6.02
C LYS A 202 -0.02 31.91 6.16
N GLN A 203 -1.11 32.02 5.43
CA GLN A 203 -2.16 31.00 5.42
C GLN A 203 -1.74 29.80 4.55
N HIS A 204 -1.94 28.59 5.06
CA HIS A 204 -1.71 27.34 4.36
C HIS A 204 -2.95 26.44 4.46
N VAL A 205 -3.33 25.84 3.38
CA VAL A 205 -4.19 24.66 3.38
C VAL A 205 -3.34 23.49 3.84
N VAL A 206 -3.76 22.86 4.93
CA VAL A 206 -3.06 21.70 5.53
C VAL A 206 -3.98 20.50 5.48
N GLY A 207 -3.57 19.44 4.80
CA GLY A 207 -4.34 18.22 4.73
C GLY A 207 -3.53 16.98 5.08
N LEU A 208 -4.23 15.97 5.55
CA LEU A 208 -3.66 14.65 5.83
C LEU A 208 -3.55 13.89 4.50
N TYR A 209 -2.30 13.61 4.07
CA TYR A 209 -2.08 12.74 2.93
C TYR A 209 -2.20 11.26 3.32
N ARG A 210 -1.47 10.85 4.37
CA ARG A 210 -1.47 9.47 4.88
C ARG A 210 -1.12 9.42 6.35
N GLN A 211 -1.71 8.46 7.04
CA GLN A 211 -1.32 8.07 8.39
C GLN A 211 -1.13 6.55 8.43
N SER A 212 -0.04 6.10 9.04
CA SER A 212 0.29 4.67 9.13
C SER A 212 0.70 4.34 10.55
N LEU A 213 0.31 3.17 11.01
CA LEU A 213 0.87 2.56 12.20
C LEU A 213 2.11 1.76 11.80
N LEU A 214 3.22 1.99 12.49
CA LEU A 214 4.46 1.24 12.35
C LEU A 214 4.73 0.46 13.65
N ILE A 215 5.14 -0.80 13.50
CA ILE A 215 5.65 -1.61 14.62
C ILE A 215 7.05 -2.06 14.25
N PRO A 216 8.09 -1.63 14.98
CA PRO A 216 9.45 -2.00 14.66
C PRO A 216 9.70 -3.50 14.93
N ILE A 217 10.31 -4.16 13.94
CA ILE A 217 10.70 -5.57 13.98
C ILE A 217 12.22 -5.74 14.01
N GLU A 218 12.96 -4.62 13.90
CA GLU A 218 14.42 -4.60 13.93
C GLU A 218 14.90 -3.42 14.77
N ALA A 219 15.88 -3.66 15.67
CA ALA A 219 16.50 -2.61 16.49
C ALA A 219 17.55 -1.84 15.68
N GLY A 220 17.72 -0.55 15.98
CA GLY A 220 18.67 0.32 15.31
C GLY A 220 18.09 1.69 14.99
N THR A 221 18.83 2.50 14.24
CA THR A 221 18.34 3.78 13.74
C THR A 221 17.89 3.63 12.30
N HIS A 222 16.61 3.83 12.08
CA HIS A 222 15.98 3.73 10.76
C HIS A 222 15.78 5.13 10.19
N HIS A 223 16.32 5.36 8.99
CA HIS A 223 16.21 6.63 8.30
C HIS A 223 15.13 6.55 7.21
N ILE A 224 14.11 7.38 7.35
CA ILE A 224 13.08 7.56 6.32
C ILE A 224 13.53 8.74 5.45
N PRO A 225 13.82 8.52 4.16
CA PRO A 225 14.32 9.54 3.24
C PRO A 225 13.23 10.59 2.95
N LYS A 226 13.63 11.68 2.31
CA LYS A 226 12.67 12.66 1.77
C LYS A 226 11.69 11.99 0.83
N LEU A 227 10.41 12.28 1.02
CA LEU A 227 9.40 11.99 0.01
C LEU A 227 9.49 13.02 -1.10
N SER A 228 9.34 12.59 -2.34
CA SER A 228 9.11 13.46 -3.47
C SER A 228 7.73 13.19 -4.06
N GLY A 229 7.12 14.23 -4.60
CA GLY A 229 5.81 14.14 -5.24
C GLY A 229 5.62 15.25 -6.26
N THR A 230 4.47 15.21 -6.92
CA THR A 230 4.00 16.24 -7.82
C THR A 230 2.71 16.81 -7.26
N ILE A 231 2.66 18.14 -7.16
CA ILE A 231 1.49 18.91 -6.73
C ILE A 231 0.95 19.70 -7.93
N SER A 232 -0.34 19.60 -8.14
CA SER A 232 -1.03 20.36 -9.20
C SER A 232 -1.70 21.59 -8.57
N LEU A 233 -1.14 22.76 -8.84
CA LEU A 233 -1.61 24.04 -8.32
C LEU A 233 -2.64 24.62 -9.30
N VAL A 234 -3.74 25.13 -8.74
CA VAL A 234 -4.76 25.87 -9.53
C VAL A 234 -4.29 27.31 -9.64
N SER A 235 -3.96 27.75 -10.86
CA SER A 235 -3.72 29.17 -11.16
C SER A 235 -4.99 29.82 -11.67
N GLN A 236 -5.22 31.09 -11.31
CA GLN A 236 -6.29 31.89 -11.88
C GLN A 236 -5.90 32.27 -13.33
N GLY A 237 -6.40 31.52 -14.31
CA GLY A 237 -6.29 31.87 -15.71
C GLY A 237 -7.28 32.99 -16.08
N PHE A 238 -6.97 33.79 -17.09
CA PHE A 238 -7.91 34.76 -17.69
C PHE A 238 -9.05 33.98 -18.39
N GLY A 239 -10.28 34.11 -17.89
CA GLY A 239 -11.47 33.50 -18.48
C GLY A 239 -11.91 32.20 -17.80
N PHE A 240 -12.78 31.43 -18.49
CA PHE A 240 -13.38 30.17 -17.95
C PHE A 240 -12.43 28.95 -17.88
N PHE A 241 -11.17 29.11 -18.25
CA PHE A 241 -10.19 28.02 -18.24
C PHE A 241 -9.28 28.13 -17.01
N GLN A 242 -9.44 27.22 -16.06
CA GLN A 242 -8.45 27.03 -14.99
C GLN A 242 -7.21 26.38 -15.59
N GLN A 243 -6.06 27.03 -15.46
CA GLN A 243 -4.78 26.40 -15.77
C GLN A 243 -4.24 25.73 -14.51
N THR A 244 -3.80 24.49 -14.65
CA THR A 244 -3.09 23.77 -13.58
C THR A 244 -1.61 23.80 -13.90
N GLU A 245 -0.80 24.12 -12.89
CA GLU A 245 0.65 24.09 -12.97
C GLU A 245 1.18 22.98 -12.07
N GLU A 246 1.97 22.08 -12.64
CA GLU A 246 2.62 21.01 -11.87
C GLU A 246 3.94 21.49 -11.27
N ARG A 247 4.14 21.21 -10.00
CA ARG A 247 5.34 21.53 -9.24
C ARG A 247 5.81 20.32 -8.45
N LYS A 248 7.14 20.14 -8.32
CA LYS A 248 7.72 19.13 -7.43
C LYS A 248 7.55 19.56 -5.97
N ILE A 249 7.11 18.63 -5.14
CA ILE A 249 6.91 18.82 -3.71
C ILE A 249 7.76 17.81 -2.93
N TYR A 250 8.36 18.25 -1.82
CA TYR A 250 9.29 17.43 -1.03
C TYR A 250 8.95 17.49 0.46
N SER A 251 9.28 16.40 1.19
CA SER A 251 9.21 16.38 2.64
C SER A 251 10.56 16.68 3.29
N ASN A 252 10.55 16.74 4.62
CA ASN A 252 11.72 16.53 5.45
C ASN A 252 12.15 15.06 5.45
N THR A 253 13.33 14.77 5.99
CA THR A 253 13.75 13.43 6.42
C THR A 253 13.24 13.15 7.83
N LEU A 254 13.11 11.87 8.19
CA LEU A 254 12.76 11.46 9.55
C LEU A 254 13.65 10.29 9.99
N SER A 255 14.16 10.35 11.20
CA SER A 255 14.91 9.25 11.82
C SER A 255 14.14 8.72 13.03
N ILE A 256 14.04 7.40 13.14
CA ILE A 256 13.40 6.70 14.25
C ILE A 256 14.45 5.79 14.88
N THR A 257 14.71 5.95 16.16
CA THR A 257 15.62 5.10 16.93
C THR A 257 14.83 4.00 17.62
N VAL A 258 15.09 2.74 17.25
CA VAL A 258 14.49 1.56 17.87
C VAL A 258 15.48 0.95 18.86
N LYS A 259 15.15 1.03 20.13
CA LYS A 259 15.93 0.46 21.22
C LYS A 259 15.66 -1.05 21.28
N PRO A 260 16.69 -1.90 21.47
CA PRO A 260 16.48 -3.30 21.79
C PRO A 260 15.75 -3.44 23.13
N LEU A 261 15.04 -4.53 23.31
CA LEU A 261 14.47 -4.86 24.62
C LEU A 261 15.60 -5.23 25.59
N PRO A 262 15.54 -4.81 26.87
CA PRO A 262 16.54 -5.17 27.87
C PRO A 262 16.62 -6.68 28.07
N LEU A 263 17.83 -7.25 28.07
CA LEU A 263 18.02 -8.65 28.41
C LEU A 263 17.87 -8.91 29.91
N SER A 264 18.21 -7.91 30.73
CA SER A 264 18.05 -7.98 32.18
C SER A 264 16.58 -7.95 32.58
N GLY A 265 16.19 -8.91 33.43
CA GLY A 265 14.82 -9.02 33.92
C GLY A 265 13.82 -9.63 32.93
N GLN A 266 14.27 -10.13 31.78
CA GLN A 266 13.39 -10.78 30.82
C GLN A 266 12.90 -12.12 31.36
N PRO A 267 11.59 -12.34 31.55
CA PRO A 267 11.03 -13.59 31.99
C PRO A 267 11.17 -14.69 30.94
N THR A 268 11.28 -15.94 31.37
CA THR A 268 11.29 -17.11 30.46
C THR A 268 9.99 -17.32 29.71
N SER A 269 8.87 -16.78 30.24
CA SER A 269 7.55 -16.79 29.62
C SER A 269 7.34 -15.65 28.59
N PHE A 270 8.37 -14.81 28.35
CA PHE A 270 8.25 -13.69 27.41
C PHE A 270 8.28 -14.19 25.95
N SER A 271 7.22 -13.88 25.20
CA SER A 271 7.02 -14.29 23.80
C SER A 271 6.91 -13.09 22.84
N GLY A 272 7.54 -11.94 23.17
CA GLY A 272 7.59 -10.77 22.27
C GLY A 272 6.44 -9.78 22.43
N ALA A 273 5.60 -9.90 23.44
CA ALA A 273 4.51 -8.96 23.72
C ALA A 273 5.05 -7.62 24.24
N VAL A 274 4.79 -6.52 23.52
CA VAL A 274 5.21 -5.16 23.90
C VAL A 274 4.00 -4.25 23.97
N GLY A 275 3.73 -3.70 25.17
CA GLY A 275 2.53 -2.91 25.41
C GLY A 275 2.03 -3.07 26.85
N ASN A 276 0.71 -3.16 26.99
CA ASN A 276 0.03 -3.44 28.26
C ASN A 276 -1.03 -4.51 28.03
N PHE A 277 -0.89 -5.66 28.73
CA PHE A 277 -1.69 -6.85 28.45
C PHE A 277 -2.22 -7.50 29.71
N SER A 278 -3.26 -8.27 29.56
CA SER A 278 -3.82 -9.20 30.52
C SER A 278 -4.11 -10.54 29.85
N ILE A 279 -4.07 -11.61 30.63
CA ILE A 279 -4.46 -12.95 30.19
C ILE A 279 -5.57 -13.47 31.10
N SER A 280 -6.50 -14.20 30.52
CA SER A 280 -7.53 -14.96 31.25
C SER A 280 -7.77 -16.30 30.57
N ALA A 281 -8.19 -17.28 31.34
CA ALA A 281 -8.55 -18.59 30.82
C ALA A 281 -9.87 -19.07 31.47
N LYS A 282 -10.63 -19.84 30.73
CA LYS A 282 -11.87 -20.49 31.23
C LYS A 282 -12.19 -21.75 30.46
N VAL A 283 -12.90 -22.65 31.08
CA VAL A 283 -13.53 -23.81 30.47
C VAL A 283 -15.05 -23.57 30.35
N ASP A 284 -15.69 -24.27 29.44
CA ASP A 284 -17.16 -24.30 29.35
C ASP A 284 -17.76 -25.21 30.41
N LYS A 285 -17.03 -26.28 30.84
CA LYS A 285 -17.43 -27.26 31.85
C LYS A 285 -16.23 -27.66 32.65
N ASP A 286 -16.34 -27.68 33.96
CA ASP A 286 -15.31 -28.14 34.92
C ASP A 286 -15.63 -29.55 35.50
N HIS A 287 -16.85 -30.08 35.17
CA HIS A 287 -17.28 -31.41 35.52
C HIS A 287 -17.82 -32.13 34.27
N VAL A 288 -17.19 -33.23 33.88
CA VAL A 288 -17.45 -33.95 32.62
C VAL A 288 -17.25 -35.45 32.81
N LYS A 289 -17.72 -36.27 31.85
CA LYS A 289 -17.38 -37.68 31.78
C LYS A 289 -16.15 -37.92 30.96
N ALA A 290 -15.42 -39.04 31.21
CA ALA A 290 -14.31 -39.46 30.36
C ALA A 290 -14.79 -39.57 28.88
N ASN A 291 -13.99 -39.07 27.94
CA ASN A 291 -14.23 -38.90 26.51
C ASN A 291 -15.22 -37.77 26.11
N ASP A 292 -15.78 -37.00 27.06
CA ASP A 292 -16.49 -35.78 26.73
C ASP A 292 -15.51 -34.64 26.35
N ALA A 293 -15.95 -33.81 25.42
CA ALA A 293 -15.16 -32.65 25.01
C ALA A 293 -15.36 -31.45 25.96
N ILE A 294 -14.27 -30.78 26.28
CA ILE A 294 -14.21 -29.52 27.03
C ILE A 294 -13.66 -28.44 26.11
N SER A 295 -14.35 -27.29 26.02
CA SER A 295 -13.80 -26.10 25.37
C SER A 295 -13.01 -25.28 26.38
N TYR A 296 -11.68 -25.18 26.17
CA TYR A 296 -10.78 -24.34 26.96
C TYR A 296 -10.41 -23.09 26.17
N LYS A 297 -10.80 -21.91 26.67
CA LYS A 297 -10.58 -20.62 26.03
C LYS A 297 -9.54 -19.81 26.79
N VAL A 298 -8.48 -19.42 26.11
CA VAL A 298 -7.50 -18.45 26.60
C VAL A 298 -7.66 -17.14 25.83
N ILE A 299 -7.74 -16.04 26.56
CA ILE A 299 -7.93 -14.71 26.01
C ILE A 299 -6.77 -13.83 26.45
N ILE A 300 -6.02 -13.31 25.47
CA ILE A 300 -5.05 -12.22 25.67
C ILE A 300 -5.75 -10.94 25.24
N LYS A 301 -5.84 -9.96 26.15
CA LYS A 301 -6.44 -8.66 25.90
C LYS A 301 -5.45 -7.57 26.24
N GLY A 302 -5.39 -6.50 25.41
CA GLY A 302 -4.49 -5.39 25.72
C GLY A 302 -4.30 -4.43 24.56
N SER A 303 -3.27 -3.59 24.72
CA SER A 303 -2.82 -2.61 23.74
C SER A 303 -1.31 -2.71 23.54
N GLY A 304 -0.87 -2.49 22.30
CA GLY A 304 0.53 -2.64 21.90
C GLY A 304 0.64 -3.41 20.59
N ASN A 305 1.59 -4.35 20.51
CA ASN A 305 1.76 -5.20 19.31
C ASN A 305 0.89 -6.47 19.35
N ILE A 306 -0.34 -6.37 19.86
CA ILE A 306 -1.23 -7.51 20.12
C ILE A 306 -1.37 -8.48 18.94
N LYS A 307 -1.37 -8.00 17.72
CA LYS A 307 -1.45 -8.86 16.53
C LYS A 307 -0.26 -9.79 16.38
N MET A 308 0.93 -9.36 16.83
CA MET A 308 2.19 -10.12 16.77
C MET A 308 2.46 -10.94 18.04
N THR A 309 1.58 -10.79 19.04
CA THR A 309 1.71 -11.49 20.32
C THR A 309 1.33 -12.95 20.15
N GLU A 310 2.15 -13.84 20.70
CA GLU A 310 1.92 -15.28 20.71
C GLU A 310 1.57 -15.77 22.11
N LEU A 311 0.78 -16.84 22.16
CA LEU A 311 0.43 -17.50 23.42
C LEU A 311 1.61 -18.35 23.90
N PRO A 312 2.02 -18.27 25.18
CA PRO A 312 2.99 -19.18 25.74
C PRO A 312 2.51 -20.64 25.64
N LYS A 313 3.46 -21.55 25.59
CA LYS A 313 3.13 -22.97 25.55
C LYS A 313 2.37 -23.40 26.81
N ILE A 314 1.21 -24.02 26.61
CA ILE A 314 0.38 -24.52 27.69
C ILE A 314 0.78 -25.97 28.01
N ALA A 315 0.95 -26.27 29.31
CA ALA A 315 1.12 -27.62 29.77
C ALA A 315 -0.26 -28.21 30.15
N PHE A 316 -0.78 -29.06 29.30
CA PHE A 316 -2.02 -29.78 29.57
C PHE A 316 -1.73 -31.09 30.32
N PRO A 317 -2.68 -31.68 31.11
CA PRO A 317 -2.55 -32.99 31.69
C PRO A 317 -2.26 -34.06 30.63
N ALA A 318 -1.38 -35.01 30.96
CA ALA A 318 -0.87 -36.01 29.99
C ALA A 318 -1.97 -36.97 29.47
N ASP A 319 -3.04 -37.15 30.24
CA ASP A 319 -4.19 -37.98 29.89
C ASP A 319 -5.30 -37.26 29.10
N PHE A 320 -5.05 -36.00 28.75
CA PHE A 320 -5.94 -35.23 27.91
C PHE A 320 -5.48 -35.31 26.45
N GLU A 321 -6.39 -35.65 25.55
CA GLU A 321 -6.19 -35.42 24.12
C GLU A 321 -6.47 -33.96 23.83
N VAL A 322 -5.52 -33.28 23.19
CA VAL A 322 -5.58 -31.83 22.93
C VAL A 322 -5.55 -31.58 21.45
N TYR A 323 -6.53 -30.86 20.95
CA TYR A 323 -6.58 -30.42 19.55
C TYR A 323 -6.05 -29.00 19.41
N ASP A 324 -5.46 -28.71 18.23
CA ASP A 324 -4.96 -27.39 17.92
C ASP A 324 -6.03 -26.31 18.11
N PRO A 325 -5.66 -25.12 18.62
CA PRO A 325 -6.65 -24.11 18.95
C PRO A 325 -7.22 -23.42 17.71
N LYS A 326 -8.51 -23.16 17.74
CA LYS A 326 -9.10 -22.15 16.88
C LYS A 326 -8.73 -20.76 17.39
N ILE A 327 -8.06 -19.95 16.54
CA ILE A 327 -7.64 -18.60 16.87
C ILE A 327 -8.64 -17.59 16.27
N SER A 328 -9.10 -16.66 17.09
CA SER A 328 -9.93 -15.53 16.66
C SER A 328 -9.38 -14.22 17.20
N GLU A 329 -9.46 -13.16 16.39
CA GLU A 329 -8.91 -11.84 16.69
C GLU A 329 -10.03 -10.79 16.59
N ASN A 330 -10.11 -9.94 17.60
CA ASN A 330 -10.92 -8.73 17.57
C ASN A 330 -10.00 -7.55 17.95
N ILE A 331 -9.31 -6.98 16.92
CA ILE A 331 -8.27 -5.98 17.07
C ILE A 331 -8.64 -4.73 16.31
N SER A 332 -8.75 -3.63 17.01
CA SER A 332 -8.83 -2.28 16.46
C SER A 332 -7.43 -1.70 16.25
N THR A 333 -7.28 -0.88 15.22
CA THR A 333 -6.02 -0.21 14.90
C THR A 333 -6.31 1.26 14.61
N ASP A 334 -5.62 2.15 15.31
CA ASP A 334 -5.69 3.61 15.13
C ASP A 334 -4.30 4.27 15.29
N ALA A 335 -4.27 5.59 15.33
CA ALA A 335 -3.03 6.35 15.49
C ALA A 335 -2.33 6.15 16.85
N SER A 336 -3.03 5.66 17.85
CA SER A 336 -2.47 5.38 19.19
C SER A 336 -1.83 3.99 19.27
N GLY A 337 -2.18 3.08 18.34
CA GLY A 337 -1.64 1.72 18.31
C GLY A 337 -2.68 0.67 17.92
N MET A 338 -2.42 -0.56 18.30
CA MET A 338 -3.36 -1.67 18.22
C MET A 338 -3.91 -1.98 19.60
N SER A 339 -5.19 -2.25 19.70
CA SER A 339 -5.84 -2.69 20.94
C SER A 339 -6.95 -3.69 20.63
N GLY A 340 -7.23 -4.58 21.58
CA GLY A 340 -8.26 -5.59 21.41
C GLY A 340 -7.96 -6.88 22.14
N GLN A 341 -8.36 -8.00 21.53
CA GLN A 341 -8.14 -9.33 22.10
C GLN A 341 -7.86 -10.39 21.03
N LYS A 342 -7.03 -11.38 21.41
CA LYS A 342 -6.87 -12.67 20.72
C LYS A 342 -7.43 -13.76 21.61
N THR A 343 -8.22 -14.64 21.02
CA THR A 343 -8.82 -15.78 21.71
C THR A 343 -8.32 -17.07 21.08
N TYR A 344 -7.83 -17.97 21.92
CA TYR A 344 -7.38 -19.31 21.57
C TYR A 344 -8.35 -20.32 22.19
N GLU A 345 -9.06 -21.06 21.38
CA GLU A 345 -10.06 -22.03 21.81
C GLU A 345 -9.58 -23.44 21.50
N TYR A 346 -9.20 -24.18 22.53
CA TYR A 346 -8.76 -25.56 22.48
C TYR A 346 -9.94 -26.49 22.75
N ILE A 347 -9.94 -27.65 22.12
CA ILE A 347 -10.81 -28.77 22.50
C ILE A 347 -9.92 -29.78 23.25
N LEU A 348 -10.34 -30.10 24.47
CA LEU A 348 -9.65 -31.04 25.36
C LEU A 348 -10.58 -32.23 25.62
N ILE A 349 -10.04 -33.46 25.57
CA ILE A 349 -10.81 -34.69 25.82
C ILE A 349 -10.08 -35.51 26.85
N PRO A 350 -10.53 -35.53 28.13
CA PRO A 350 -9.95 -36.40 29.17
C PRO A 350 -10.25 -37.85 28.83
N LYS A 351 -9.23 -38.73 28.97
CA LYS A 351 -9.35 -40.15 28.65
C LYS A 351 -9.74 -41.00 29.83
N HIS A 352 -9.46 -40.57 31.07
CA HIS A 352 -9.68 -41.34 32.29
C HIS A 352 -10.46 -40.50 33.33
N ALA A 353 -11.23 -41.21 34.16
CA ALA A 353 -11.90 -40.57 35.31
C ALA A 353 -10.89 -40.20 36.39
N GLY A 354 -11.12 -39.11 37.09
CA GLY A 354 -10.30 -38.60 38.18
C GLY A 354 -10.29 -37.08 38.24
N GLU A 355 -9.62 -36.55 39.24
CA GLU A 355 -9.37 -35.11 39.37
C GLU A 355 -8.12 -34.74 38.57
N SER A 356 -8.28 -33.76 37.68
CA SER A 356 -7.21 -33.20 36.88
C SER A 356 -7.18 -31.69 36.99
N LYS A 357 -6.11 -31.04 36.58
CA LYS A 357 -5.98 -29.62 36.62
C LYS A 357 -5.18 -29.07 35.44
N ILE A 358 -5.67 -28.03 34.86
CA ILE A 358 -4.93 -27.22 33.90
C ILE A 358 -4.14 -26.19 34.71
N ALA A 359 -2.82 -26.21 34.61
CA ALA A 359 -1.94 -25.35 35.42
C ALA A 359 -2.20 -23.85 35.11
N ALA A 360 -1.88 -23.02 36.10
CA ALA A 360 -1.90 -21.56 35.89
C ALA A 360 -0.99 -21.18 34.72
N LEU A 361 -1.50 -20.30 33.85
CA LEU A 361 -0.79 -19.85 32.64
C LEU A 361 -0.18 -18.48 32.88
N GLU A 362 1.14 -18.40 33.04
CA GLU A 362 1.84 -17.12 33.09
C GLU A 362 2.04 -16.53 31.70
N PHE A 363 1.77 -15.24 31.57
CA PHE A 363 2.02 -14.45 30.40
C PHE A 363 2.84 -13.23 30.79
N SER A 364 3.92 -12.94 30.06
CA SER A 364 4.74 -11.78 30.32
C SER A 364 4.85 -10.88 29.10
N TYR A 365 4.99 -9.59 29.38
CA TYR A 365 5.10 -8.57 28.37
C TYR A 365 6.07 -7.46 28.80
N PHE A 366 6.64 -6.74 27.85
CA PHE A 366 7.43 -5.57 28.09
C PHE A 366 6.53 -4.32 28.06
N ASN A 367 6.52 -3.55 29.13
CA ASN A 367 5.80 -2.26 29.18
C ASN A 367 6.75 -1.13 28.82
N PRO A 368 6.60 -0.50 27.62
CA PRO A 368 7.51 0.56 27.16
C PRO A 368 7.40 1.86 27.99
N ALA A 369 6.27 2.10 28.68
CA ALA A 369 6.10 3.29 29.51
C ALA A 369 6.91 3.22 30.79
N THR A 370 7.08 2.04 31.38
CA THR A 370 7.89 1.80 32.59
C THR A 370 9.27 1.26 32.27
N ALA A 371 9.52 0.87 31.01
CA ALA A 371 10.72 0.18 30.56
C ALA A 371 11.02 -1.11 31.35
N GLN A 372 9.99 -1.85 31.74
CA GLN A 372 10.08 -3.05 32.55
C GLN A 372 9.24 -4.18 31.99
N TYR A 373 9.71 -5.42 32.23
CA TYR A 373 8.90 -6.59 32.05
C TYR A 373 7.85 -6.74 33.14
N GLN A 374 6.64 -7.10 32.75
CA GLN A 374 5.53 -7.35 33.66
C GLN A 374 4.97 -8.74 33.40
N LYS A 375 4.39 -9.32 34.44
CA LYS A 375 3.77 -10.64 34.41
C LYS A 375 2.30 -10.53 34.78
N THR A 376 1.48 -11.32 34.11
CA THR A 376 0.08 -11.55 34.43
C THR A 376 -0.19 -13.07 34.29
N SER A 377 -1.19 -13.59 34.97
CA SER A 377 -1.49 -15.01 34.90
C SER A 377 -2.98 -15.29 34.86
N ALA A 378 -3.37 -16.30 34.11
CA ALA A 378 -4.65 -16.96 34.27
C ALA A 378 -4.55 -18.02 35.36
N PRO A 379 -5.54 -18.14 36.25
CA PRO A 379 -5.48 -19.10 37.37
C PRO A 379 -5.54 -20.53 36.88
N GLU A 380 -5.08 -21.47 37.76
CA GLU A 380 -5.28 -22.90 37.60
C GLU A 380 -6.79 -23.22 37.52
N ILE A 381 -7.18 -24.18 36.70
CA ILE A 381 -8.56 -24.66 36.55
C ILE A 381 -8.58 -26.16 36.91
N ALA A 382 -9.36 -26.51 37.92
CA ALA A 382 -9.63 -27.90 38.28
C ALA A 382 -10.71 -28.47 37.33
N ILE A 383 -10.53 -29.74 36.96
CA ILE A 383 -11.44 -30.50 36.10
C ILE A 383 -11.74 -31.83 36.80
N SER A 384 -13.02 -32.05 37.12
CA SER A 384 -13.49 -33.33 37.69
C SER A 384 -14.03 -34.22 36.57
N VAL A 385 -13.48 -35.41 36.41
CA VAL A 385 -13.85 -36.34 35.33
C VAL A 385 -14.47 -37.58 35.89
N ASP A 386 -15.74 -37.80 35.63
CA ASP A 386 -16.50 -39.01 35.96
C ASP A 386 -16.16 -40.18 35.01
N LYS A 387 -16.51 -41.40 35.42
CA LYS A 387 -16.43 -42.57 34.53
C LYS A 387 -17.36 -42.39 33.34
N GLY A 388 -16.82 -42.57 32.14
CA GLY A 388 -17.60 -42.55 30.91
C GLY A 388 -18.56 -43.74 30.78
N ASP A 389 -19.68 -43.55 30.07
CA ASP A 389 -20.71 -44.59 29.86
C ASP A 389 -20.30 -45.67 28.85
N GLY A 390 -19.01 -45.76 28.47
CA GLY A 390 -18.49 -46.76 27.53
C GLY A 390 -18.92 -46.57 26.06
N SER A 391 -19.70 -45.55 25.74
CA SER A 391 -20.05 -45.20 24.36
C SER A 391 -19.15 -44.05 23.89
N ALA A 392 -18.17 -44.34 23.00
CA ALA A 392 -17.48 -43.29 22.27
C ALA A 392 -18.49 -42.53 21.42
N ALA A 393 -18.82 -41.28 21.81
CA ALA A 393 -19.57 -40.40 20.96
C ALA A 393 -18.68 -40.06 19.73
N GLY A 394 -18.92 -40.76 18.62
CA GLY A 394 -18.26 -40.49 17.34
C GLY A 394 -18.66 -39.09 16.88
N TYR A 395 -17.69 -38.18 16.82
CA TYR A 395 -17.87 -36.92 16.11
C TYR A 395 -17.94 -37.22 14.62
N VAL A 396 -19.14 -37.14 14.05
CA VAL A 396 -19.34 -37.13 12.59
C VAL A 396 -18.91 -35.75 12.09
N ASN A 397 -17.80 -35.69 11.38
CA ASN A 397 -17.46 -34.54 10.54
C ASN A 397 -18.60 -34.36 9.53
N LYS A 398 -19.36 -33.29 9.61
CA LYS A 398 -20.14 -32.78 8.48
C LYS A 398 -19.21 -31.90 7.67
N GLU A 399 -18.92 -32.37 6.45
CA GLU A 399 -18.31 -31.61 5.35
C GLU A 399 -19.05 -30.31 5.03
#